data_56f4a726555546ea693d4bfb9ac72da4
#
_entry.id   56f4a726555546ea693d4bfb9ac72da4
#
_cell.length_a   1.000
_cell.length_b   1.000
_cell.length_c   1.000
_cell.angle_alpha   90.00
_cell.angle_beta   90.00
_cell.angle_gamma   90.00
#
_symmetry.space_group_name_H-M   'P 1'
#
loop_
_entity.id
_entity.type
_entity.pdbx_description
1 polymer ?
#
loop_
_entity_poly.entity_id
_entity_poly.type
_entity_poly.pdbx_seq_one_letter_code
_entity_poly.pdbx_strand_id
1 'polypeptide(L)'
;MHIPDGFLSTGTSVVTWAASAGGVGYAARRVNRELGERQVPLMGVTAAFVFAAQMMNFAVAGGTSGHLLGGALAAILLGPWAGVLVLTSVLAIQALLFQDGGLLALGANVFNMAIVGVLVGWLAYTTLRRLLGDKQGTWAMMVSGFAAAWLSVFVASLVAAAEI
;
A
#
# COMPACT_ATOMS: atom_id res chain seq x y z
N MET A 1 -6.59 -4.66 -8.16
CA MET A 1 -6.00 -5.54 -7.15
C MET A 1 -6.87 -5.65 -5.89
N HIS A 2 -7.99 -4.95 -5.84
CA HIS A 2 -8.97 -5.10 -4.76
C HIS A 2 -9.67 -6.45 -4.86
N ILE A 3 -9.68 -7.20 -3.76
CA ILE A 3 -10.39 -8.47 -3.66
C ILE A 3 -11.84 -8.15 -3.30
N PRO A 4 -12.83 -8.58 -4.11
CA PRO A 4 -14.23 -8.39 -3.78
C PRO A 4 -14.71 -9.42 -2.74
N ASP A 5 -15.88 -9.19 -2.14
CA ASP A 5 -16.47 -10.12 -1.21
C ASP A 5 -16.83 -11.45 -1.91
N GLY A 6 -16.70 -12.55 -1.19
CA GLY A 6 -17.01 -13.90 -1.67
C GLY A 6 -15.81 -14.65 -2.27
N PHE A 7 -14.66 -14.03 -2.45
CA PHE A 7 -13.45 -14.69 -2.97
C PHE A 7 -12.57 -15.30 -1.85
N LEU A 8 -12.68 -14.80 -0.64
CA LEU A 8 -11.89 -15.28 0.49
C LEU A 8 -12.69 -16.24 1.37
N SER A 9 -12.00 -17.24 1.90
CA SER A 9 -12.57 -18.07 2.97
C SER A 9 -12.79 -17.21 4.23
N THR A 10 -13.75 -17.61 5.06
CA THR A 10 -14.00 -16.93 6.36
C THR A 10 -12.73 -16.93 7.23
N GLY A 11 -11.97 -18.03 7.22
CA GLY A 11 -10.71 -18.12 7.96
C GLY A 11 -9.67 -17.10 7.49
N THR A 12 -9.45 -17.02 6.17
CA THR A 12 -8.53 -16.04 5.57
C THR A 12 -8.97 -14.61 5.89
N SER A 13 -10.27 -14.32 5.79
CA SER A 13 -10.80 -12.99 6.13
C SER A 13 -10.54 -12.61 7.58
N VAL A 14 -10.79 -13.50 8.54
CA VAL A 14 -10.54 -13.23 9.96
C VAL A 14 -9.06 -13.00 10.25
N VAL A 15 -8.18 -13.84 9.69
CA VAL A 15 -6.73 -13.73 9.89
C VAL A 15 -6.20 -12.42 9.32
N THR A 16 -6.59 -12.07 8.08
CA THR A 16 -6.14 -10.85 7.43
C THR A 16 -6.70 -9.58 8.10
N TRP A 17 -7.94 -9.61 8.61
CA TRP A 17 -8.48 -8.53 9.44
C TRP A 17 -7.69 -8.34 10.73
N ALA A 18 -7.36 -9.42 11.44
CA ALA A 18 -6.57 -9.36 12.67
C ALA A 18 -5.15 -8.83 12.41
N ALA A 19 -4.48 -9.33 11.36
CA ALA A 19 -3.16 -8.87 10.94
C ALA A 19 -3.15 -7.39 10.55
N SER A 20 -4.16 -6.96 9.77
CA SER A 20 -4.30 -5.57 9.35
C SER A 20 -4.60 -4.64 10.52
N ALA A 21 -5.51 -5.01 11.40
CA ALA A 21 -5.80 -4.23 12.61
C ALA A 21 -4.53 -4.05 13.49
N GLY A 22 -3.76 -5.13 13.67
CA GLY A 22 -2.49 -5.09 14.39
C GLY A 22 -1.45 -4.19 13.70
N GLY A 23 -1.25 -4.35 12.40
CA GLY A 23 -0.30 -3.58 11.61
C GLY A 23 -0.66 -2.09 11.54
N VAL A 24 -1.91 -1.76 11.29
CA VAL A 24 -2.41 -0.37 11.27
C VAL A 24 -2.33 0.25 12.67
N GLY A 25 -2.71 -0.50 13.71
CA GLY A 25 -2.58 -0.04 15.09
C GLY A 25 -1.14 0.26 15.49
N TYR A 26 -0.20 -0.59 15.06
CA TYR A 26 1.23 -0.33 15.26
C TYR A 26 1.69 0.92 14.49
N ALA A 27 1.32 1.04 13.21
CA ALA A 27 1.64 2.19 12.39
C ALA A 27 1.11 3.50 13.00
N ALA A 28 -0.13 3.51 13.49
CA ALA A 28 -0.73 4.67 14.15
C ALA A 28 0.05 5.09 15.41
N ARG A 29 0.47 4.13 16.24
CA ARG A 29 1.30 4.41 17.42
C ARG A 29 2.66 5.01 17.05
N ARG A 30 3.28 4.51 15.98
CA ARG A 30 4.58 5.01 15.50
C ARG A 30 4.45 6.42 14.93
N VAL A 31 3.46 6.64 14.08
CA VAL A 31 3.18 7.95 13.48
C VAL A 31 2.89 8.99 14.57
N ASN A 32 2.05 8.68 15.55
CA ASN A 32 1.72 9.60 16.65
C ASN A 32 2.94 10.00 17.51
N ARG A 33 3.99 9.18 17.52
CA ARG A 33 5.22 9.47 18.27
C ARG A 33 6.30 10.19 17.45
N GLU A 34 6.35 9.93 16.15
CA GLU A 34 7.47 10.30 15.27
C GLU A 34 7.10 11.42 14.29
N LEU A 35 5.81 11.57 13.96
CA LEU A 35 5.37 12.59 12.99
C LEU A 35 5.08 13.93 13.68
N GLY A 36 5.66 14.98 13.12
CA GLY A 36 5.27 16.34 13.46
C GLY A 36 3.98 16.77 12.74
N GLU A 37 3.24 17.69 13.31
CA GLU A 37 1.98 18.22 12.76
C GLU A 37 2.10 18.73 11.31
N ARG A 38 3.28 19.18 10.91
CA ARG A 38 3.57 19.68 9.54
C ARG A 38 3.47 18.59 8.47
N GLN A 39 3.56 17.30 8.83
CA GLN A 39 3.51 16.20 7.87
C GLN A 39 2.06 15.73 7.62
N VAL A 40 1.12 16.08 8.46
CA VAL A 40 -0.29 15.71 8.31
C VAL A 40 -0.90 16.21 6.98
N PRO A 41 -0.70 17.49 6.58
CA PRO A 41 -1.17 17.96 5.27
C PRO A 41 -0.57 17.18 4.10
N LEU A 42 0.71 16.80 4.18
CA LEU A 42 1.37 16.01 3.13
C LEU A 42 0.77 14.60 3.04
N MET A 43 0.42 13.98 4.18
CA MET A 43 -0.31 12.70 4.19
C MET A 43 -1.67 12.84 3.49
N GLY A 44 -2.42 13.91 3.76
CA GLY A 44 -3.70 14.19 3.12
C GLY A 44 -3.59 14.35 1.61
N VAL A 45 -2.61 15.14 1.14
CA VAL A 45 -2.35 15.34 -0.30
C VAL A 45 -1.92 14.02 -0.96
N THR A 46 -1.05 13.25 -0.31
CA THR A 46 -0.61 11.94 -0.81
C THR A 46 -1.79 10.97 -0.89
N ALA A 47 -2.68 10.93 0.12
CA ALA A 47 -3.88 10.12 0.11
C ALA A 47 -4.82 10.50 -1.04
N ALA A 48 -5.07 11.78 -1.24
CA ALA A 48 -5.91 12.28 -2.33
C ALA A 48 -5.33 11.93 -3.71
N PHE A 49 -4.02 12.09 -3.90
CA PHE A 49 -3.35 11.71 -5.13
C PHE A 49 -3.44 10.20 -5.39
N VAL A 50 -3.12 9.37 -4.40
CA VAL A 50 -3.17 7.91 -4.53
C VAL A 50 -4.60 7.46 -4.80
N PHE A 51 -5.59 8.01 -4.09
CA PHE A 51 -7.00 7.74 -4.33
C PHE A 51 -7.40 8.04 -5.78
N ALA A 52 -7.13 9.24 -6.27
CA ALA A 52 -7.46 9.63 -7.64
C ALA A 52 -6.77 8.75 -8.68
N ALA A 53 -5.50 8.41 -8.48
CA ALA A 53 -4.73 7.57 -9.38
C ALA A 53 -5.18 6.10 -9.36
N GLN A 54 -5.64 5.58 -8.23
CA GLN A 54 -6.21 4.23 -8.13
C GLN A 54 -7.59 4.11 -8.80
N MET A 55 -8.37 5.18 -8.86
CA MET A 55 -9.64 5.21 -9.58
C MET A 55 -9.47 5.13 -11.10
N MET A 56 -8.26 5.41 -11.62
CA MET A 56 -7.90 5.19 -13.03
C MET A 56 -7.47 3.74 -13.22
N ASN A 57 -8.42 2.84 -13.33
CA ASN A 57 -8.14 1.44 -13.57
C ASN A 57 -8.48 0.99 -14.99
N PHE A 58 -7.77 0.00 -15.50
CA PHE A 58 -7.96 -0.57 -16.82
C PHE A 58 -8.12 -2.07 -16.72
N ALA A 59 -9.00 -2.60 -17.60
CA ALA A 59 -9.21 -4.03 -17.67
C ALA A 59 -7.92 -4.76 -18.10
N VAL A 60 -7.56 -5.80 -17.37
CA VAL A 60 -6.50 -6.75 -17.70
C VAL A 60 -7.14 -8.10 -18.02
N ALA A 61 -6.42 -8.97 -18.71
CA ALA A 61 -6.93 -10.31 -19.05
C ALA A 61 -7.37 -11.10 -17.80
N GLY A 62 -8.37 -11.94 -17.95
CA GLY A 62 -8.87 -12.81 -16.86
C GLY A 62 -9.79 -12.13 -15.85
N GLY A 63 -10.40 -10.99 -16.20
CA GLY A 63 -11.35 -10.29 -15.32
C GLY A 63 -10.71 -9.49 -14.19
N THR A 64 -9.37 -9.30 -14.24
CA THR A 64 -8.64 -8.45 -13.31
C THR A 64 -8.53 -7.02 -13.81
N SER A 65 -8.28 -6.08 -12.91
CA SER A 65 -8.00 -4.68 -13.23
C SER A 65 -6.60 -4.28 -12.77
N GLY A 66 -5.94 -3.46 -13.60
CA GLY A 66 -4.66 -2.84 -13.27
C GLY A 66 -4.84 -1.38 -12.89
N HIS A 67 -4.24 -0.96 -11.80
CA HIS A 67 -4.22 0.43 -11.33
C HIS A 67 -2.93 0.72 -10.57
N LEU A 68 -2.64 1.99 -10.30
CA LEU A 68 -1.53 2.36 -9.41
C LEU A 68 -1.75 1.73 -8.02
N LEU A 69 -0.74 1.11 -7.44
CA LEU A 69 -0.82 0.64 -6.05
C LEU A 69 -0.60 1.80 -5.05
N GLY A 70 0.39 2.63 -5.31
CA GLY A 70 0.70 3.81 -4.50
C GLY A 70 1.50 3.54 -3.23
N GLY A 71 1.63 2.27 -2.80
CA GLY A 71 2.30 1.90 -1.55
C GLY A 71 3.77 2.33 -1.49
N ALA A 72 4.55 2.01 -2.52
CA ALA A 72 5.94 2.43 -2.61
C ALA A 72 6.09 3.96 -2.65
N LEU A 73 5.22 4.66 -3.38
CA LEU A 73 5.22 6.12 -3.44
C LEU A 73 4.98 6.74 -2.06
N ALA A 74 3.92 6.30 -1.37
CA ALA A 74 3.60 6.79 -0.04
C ALA A 74 4.75 6.51 0.96
N ALA A 75 5.37 5.32 0.87
CA ALA A 75 6.49 4.95 1.71
C ALA A 75 7.75 5.81 1.47
N ILE A 76 8.05 6.13 0.22
CA ILE A 76 9.21 6.95 -0.17
C ILE A 76 9.02 8.40 0.30
N LEU A 77 7.80 8.94 0.18
CA LEU A 77 7.52 10.33 0.53
C LEU A 77 7.36 10.57 2.03
N LEU A 78 6.72 9.63 2.74
CA LEU A 78 6.25 9.82 4.11
C LEU A 78 6.90 8.88 5.14
N GLY A 79 7.66 7.91 4.64
CA GLY A 79 8.11 6.79 5.46
C GLY A 79 7.07 5.67 5.55
N PRO A 80 7.48 4.48 6.05
CA PRO A 80 6.66 3.28 5.95
C PRO A 80 5.37 3.37 6.78
N TRP A 81 5.43 3.89 8.00
CA TRP A 81 4.26 3.89 8.89
C TRP A 81 3.19 4.89 8.48
N ALA A 82 3.59 6.08 8.04
CA ALA A 82 2.66 7.06 7.49
C ALA A 82 2.08 6.58 6.14
N GLY A 83 2.89 5.91 5.32
CA GLY A 83 2.44 5.24 4.09
C GLY A 83 1.35 4.20 4.36
N VAL A 84 1.50 3.36 5.40
CA VAL A 84 0.48 2.39 5.82
C VAL A 84 -0.83 3.09 6.16
N LEU A 85 -0.80 4.18 6.94
CA LEU A 85 -2.02 4.91 7.31
C LEU A 85 -2.70 5.57 6.11
N VAL A 86 -1.91 6.18 5.23
CA VAL A 86 -2.41 6.79 3.99
C VAL A 86 -3.13 5.76 3.13
N LEU A 87 -2.48 4.63 2.83
CA LEU A 87 -3.09 3.58 2.02
C LEU A 87 -4.32 2.95 2.71
N THR A 88 -4.27 2.74 4.02
CA THR A 88 -5.43 2.24 4.78
C THR A 88 -6.62 3.18 4.65
N SER A 89 -6.41 4.50 4.77
CA SER A 89 -7.46 5.49 4.62
C SER A 89 -8.06 5.49 3.22
N VAL A 90 -7.21 5.40 2.19
CA VAL A 90 -7.66 5.31 0.79
C VAL A 90 -8.52 4.07 0.57
N LEU A 91 -8.05 2.90 0.99
CA LEU A 91 -8.76 1.63 0.81
C LEU A 91 -10.09 1.59 1.59
N ALA A 92 -10.12 2.17 2.79
CA ALA A 92 -11.35 2.27 3.57
C ALA A 92 -12.40 3.14 2.87
N ILE A 93 -12.00 4.29 2.33
CA ILE A 93 -12.89 5.18 1.57
C ILE A 93 -13.39 4.47 0.30
N GLN A 94 -12.51 3.79 -0.44
CA GLN A 94 -12.87 3.05 -1.64
C GLN A 94 -13.89 1.94 -1.35
N ALA A 95 -13.66 1.14 -0.32
CA ALA A 95 -14.58 0.06 0.03
C ALA A 95 -15.93 0.59 0.55
N LEU A 96 -15.92 1.61 1.42
CA LEU A 96 -17.12 2.11 2.10
C LEU A 96 -18.00 3.00 1.20
N LEU A 97 -17.40 3.86 0.38
CA LEU A 97 -18.12 4.86 -0.40
C LEU A 97 -18.24 4.51 -1.89
N PHE A 98 -17.29 3.76 -2.43
CA PHE A 98 -17.22 3.47 -3.86
C PHE A 98 -17.45 2.00 -4.19
N GLN A 99 -17.55 1.12 -3.17
CA GLN A 99 -17.68 -0.32 -3.32
C GLN A 99 -16.54 -0.95 -4.16
N ASP A 100 -15.37 -0.32 -4.14
CA ASP A 100 -14.17 -0.83 -4.78
C ASP A 100 -13.40 -1.71 -3.78
N GLY A 101 -13.62 -3.01 -3.89
CA GLY A 101 -13.20 -4.03 -2.93
C GLY A 101 -14.29 -4.39 -1.93
N GLY A 102 -14.24 -5.64 -1.44
CA GLY A 102 -15.22 -6.17 -0.49
C GLY A 102 -15.01 -5.63 0.93
N LEU A 103 -16.10 -5.45 1.69
CA LEU A 103 -16.01 -5.09 3.10
C LEU A 103 -15.47 -6.23 3.96
N LEU A 104 -15.85 -7.48 3.68
CA LEU A 104 -15.30 -8.66 4.35
C LEU A 104 -13.84 -8.88 3.94
N ALA A 105 -13.50 -8.56 2.70
CA ALA A 105 -12.15 -8.65 2.15
C ALA A 105 -11.28 -7.41 2.47
N LEU A 106 -11.82 -6.37 3.11
CA LEU A 106 -11.07 -5.14 3.40
C LEU A 106 -9.81 -5.42 4.23
N GLY A 107 -9.87 -6.37 5.16
CA GLY A 107 -8.69 -6.81 5.93
C GLY A 107 -7.56 -7.30 5.02
N ALA A 108 -7.86 -8.15 4.04
CA ALA A 108 -6.90 -8.65 3.06
C ALA A 108 -6.40 -7.53 2.14
N ASN A 109 -7.30 -6.66 1.66
CA ASN A 109 -6.91 -5.53 0.82
C ASN A 109 -5.96 -4.57 1.54
N VAL A 110 -6.22 -4.27 2.81
CA VAL A 110 -5.32 -3.46 3.66
C VAL A 110 -4.00 -4.21 3.91
N PHE A 111 -4.04 -5.50 4.21
CA PHE A 111 -2.84 -6.29 4.41
C PHE A 111 -1.94 -6.26 3.18
N ASN A 112 -2.49 -6.57 2.02
CA ASN A 112 -1.73 -6.68 0.77
C ASN A 112 -1.21 -5.33 0.27
N MET A 113 -2.06 -4.31 0.21
CA MET A 113 -1.71 -3.04 -0.41
C MET A 113 -1.11 -2.03 0.56
N ALA A 114 -1.67 -1.92 1.78
CA ALA A 114 -1.20 -0.92 2.73
C ALA A 114 -0.05 -1.45 3.59
N ILE A 115 -0.01 -2.72 3.98
CA ILE A 115 1.08 -3.24 4.82
C ILE A 115 2.17 -3.83 3.94
N VAL A 116 1.89 -4.90 3.19
CA VAL A 116 2.90 -5.59 2.38
C VAL A 116 3.45 -4.65 1.30
N GLY A 117 2.59 -4.02 0.51
CA GLY A 117 3.00 -3.14 -0.58
C GLY A 117 3.85 -1.95 -0.11
N VAL A 118 3.48 -1.32 1.00
CA VAL A 118 4.23 -0.20 1.58
C VAL A 118 5.58 -0.66 2.14
N LEU A 119 5.59 -1.72 2.95
CA LEU A 119 6.82 -2.18 3.60
C LEU A 119 7.83 -2.74 2.59
N VAL A 120 7.37 -3.54 1.63
CA VAL A 120 8.23 -4.05 0.55
C VAL A 120 8.79 -2.90 -0.28
N GLY A 121 7.95 -1.95 -0.67
CA GLY A 121 8.40 -0.77 -1.42
C GLY A 121 9.44 0.05 -0.65
N TRP A 122 9.23 0.29 0.63
CA TRP A 122 10.18 1.01 1.48
C TRP A 122 11.50 0.27 1.65
N LEU A 123 11.46 -1.03 1.95
CA LEU A 123 12.64 -1.86 2.10
C LEU A 123 13.46 -1.94 0.81
N ALA A 124 12.79 -2.18 -0.32
CA ALA A 124 13.45 -2.23 -1.63
C ALA A 124 14.11 -0.88 -1.96
N TYR A 125 13.40 0.23 -1.80
CA TYR A 125 13.95 1.56 -2.06
C TYR A 125 15.16 1.86 -1.19
N THR A 126 15.04 1.69 0.12
CA THR A 126 16.13 2.03 1.05
C THR A 126 17.34 1.13 0.89
N THR A 127 17.14 -0.16 0.62
CA THR A 127 18.23 -1.12 0.37
C THR A 127 18.98 -0.77 -0.92
N LEU A 128 18.25 -0.56 -2.01
CA LEU A 128 18.87 -0.20 -3.30
C LEU A 128 19.60 1.14 -3.23
N ARG A 129 19.03 2.14 -2.56
CA ARG A 129 19.70 3.43 -2.34
C ARG A 129 21.03 3.25 -1.60
N ARG A 130 21.07 2.39 -0.59
CA ARG A 130 22.33 2.08 0.15
C ARG A 130 23.34 1.34 -0.73
N LEU A 131 22.90 0.36 -1.53
CA LEU A 131 23.76 -0.43 -2.40
C LEU A 131 24.34 0.38 -3.57
N LEU A 132 23.54 1.28 -4.15
CA LEU A 132 23.99 2.14 -5.25
C LEU A 132 24.88 3.32 -4.79
N GLY A 133 25.17 3.37 -3.49
CA GLY A 133 25.89 4.46 -2.87
C GLY A 133 24.98 5.68 -2.72
N ASP A 134 24.92 6.23 -1.53
CA ASP A 134 24.04 7.35 -1.14
C ASP A 134 24.42 8.70 -1.81
N LYS A 135 25.07 8.64 -2.97
CA LYS A 135 25.31 9.80 -3.81
C LYS A 135 23.92 10.27 -4.28
N GLN A 136 23.62 11.53 -4.06
CA GLN A 136 22.37 12.23 -4.44
C GLN A 136 22.17 12.26 -5.98
N GLY A 137 22.48 11.16 -6.65
CA GLY A 137 22.32 11.02 -8.08
C GLY A 137 20.86 10.74 -8.45
N THR A 138 20.28 11.57 -9.28
CA THR A 138 18.93 11.39 -9.86
C THR A 138 18.74 9.98 -10.41
N TRP A 139 19.75 9.41 -11.03
CA TRP A 139 19.72 8.05 -11.60
C TRP A 139 19.48 6.98 -10.52
N ALA A 140 20.24 7.01 -9.43
CA ALA A 140 20.08 6.04 -8.33
C ALA A 140 18.69 6.14 -7.70
N MET A 141 18.14 7.35 -7.57
CA MET A 141 16.78 7.57 -7.09
C MET A 141 15.74 6.98 -8.04
N MET A 142 15.88 7.21 -9.35
CA MET A 142 14.96 6.69 -10.37
C MET A 142 14.96 5.16 -10.41
N VAL A 143 16.14 4.53 -10.45
CA VAL A 143 16.28 3.06 -10.48
C VAL A 143 15.72 2.44 -9.19
N SER A 144 16.06 3.00 -8.02
CA SER A 144 15.55 2.50 -6.76
C SER A 144 14.03 2.68 -6.62
N GLY A 145 13.49 3.80 -7.09
CA GLY A 145 12.05 4.07 -7.11
C GLY A 145 11.29 3.12 -8.04
N PHE A 146 11.81 2.90 -9.24
CA PHE A 146 11.22 1.95 -10.20
C PHE A 146 11.21 0.52 -9.64
N ALA A 147 12.35 0.04 -9.16
CA ALA A 147 12.46 -1.32 -8.61
C ALA A 147 11.58 -1.49 -7.35
N ALA A 148 11.52 -0.47 -6.49
CA ALA A 148 10.66 -0.49 -5.30
C ALA A 148 9.18 -0.56 -5.68
N ALA A 149 8.73 0.22 -6.66
CA ALA A 149 7.36 0.19 -7.15
C ALA A 149 7.01 -1.18 -7.76
N TRP A 150 7.91 -1.71 -8.60
CA TRP A 150 7.70 -3.02 -9.23
C TRP A 150 7.64 -4.15 -8.20
N LEU A 151 8.61 -4.22 -7.27
CA LEU A 151 8.64 -5.25 -6.22
C LEU A 151 7.43 -5.14 -5.27
N SER A 152 7.02 -3.93 -4.92
CA SER A 152 5.84 -3.68 -4.10
C SER A 152 4.59 -4.31 -4.71
N VAL A 153 4.33 -4.06 -6.00
CA VAL A 153 3.18 -4.63 -6.72
C VAL A 153 3.31 -6.15 -6.86
N PHE A 154 4.49 -6.62 -7.25
CA PHE A 154 4.74 -8.05 -7.48
C PHE A 154 4.50 -8.88 -6.20
N VAL A 155 5.11 -8.48 -5.08
CA VAL A 155 4.97 -9.21 -3.82
C VAL A 155 3.54 -9.12 -3.28
N ALA A 156 2.92 -7.93 -3.32
CA ALA A 156 1.52 -7.78 -2.90
C ALA A 156 0.57 -8.65 -3.74
N SER A 157 0.82 -8.78 -5.06
CA SER A 157 0.04 -9.66 -5.94
C SER A 157 0.23 -11.14 -5.61
N LEU A 158 1.45 -11.56 -5.27
CA LEU A 158 1.72 -12.95 -4.86
C LEU A 158 1.00 -13.28 -3.54
N VAL A 159 1.00 -12.36 -2.58
CA VAL A 159 0.30 -12.56 -1.31
C VAL A 159 -1.20 -12.65 -1.55
N ALA A 160 -1.77 -11.72 -2.33
CA ALA A 160 -3.19 -11.76 -2.68
C ALA A 160 -3.58 -13.06 -3.42
N ALA A 161 -2.72 -13.56 -4.32
CA ALA A 161 -2.95 -14.84 -5.01
C ALA A 161 -2.88 -16.06 -4.07
N ALA A 162 -2.12 -15.97 -2.99
CA ALA A 162 -2.03 -17.03 -1.99
C ALA A 162 -3.21 -17.04 -0.99
N GLU A 163 -3.97 -15.95 -0.91
CA GLU A 163 -5.13 -15.80 -0.03
C GLU A 163 -6.43 -16.30 -0.67
N ILE A 164 -6.49 -16.34 -2.00
CA ILE A 164 -7.64 -16.78 -2.81
C ILE A 164 -7.55 -18.29 -3.08
#